data_7dce671c55a4b112800d618c3ca59845
#
_entry.id   7dce671c55a4b112800d618c3ca59845
#
_cell.length_a   1.000
_cell.length_b   1.000
_cell.length_c   1.000
_cell.angle_alpha   90.00
_cell.angle_beta   90.00
_cell.angle_gamma   90.00
#
_symmetry.space_group_name_H-M   'P 1'
#
loop_
_entity.id
_entity.type
_entity.pdbx_description
1 polymer ?
#
loop_
_entity_poly.entity_id
_entity_poly.type
_entity_poly.pdbx_seq_one_letter_code
_entity_poly.pdbx_strand_id
1 'polypeptide(L)'
;MFRTMKFHFSFKIPQRKALKTIEKEISAAQEIKKSSFIAYLAPLASFEALRAQLRRQHPKARHIVWAYRALNEPGQIVENSSDDGEPKSTAGAPCLNALRGAELINAAVLVVRYFGGIKLGTGGLVRAYASSVNAAIDAAADAAELVEFVLRKKCAFFVPFAAVAKFEHFLKKSGFVYEASFGAAGAEFSAELSAEEFEKFKGFADALAPALKMLHEPKF
;
A
#
# COMPACT_ATOMS: atom_id res chain seq x y z
N MET A 1 -49.55 -17.94 -26.64
CA MET A 1 -49.12 -16.60 -26.24
C MET A 1 -48.32 -16.76 -24.93
N PHE A 2 -47.00 -16.99 -25.01
CA PHE A 2 -46.11 -17.23 -23.86
C PHE A 2 -45.49 -15.91 -23.42
N ARG A 3 -45.83 -15.49 -22.21
CA ARG A 3 -45.36 -14.25 -21.59
C ARG A 3 -44.02 -14.57 -20.89
N THR A 4 -42.93 -14.16 -21.49
CA THR A 4 -41.54 -14.34 -20.92
C THR A 4 -41.36 -13.32 -19.79
N MET A 5 -41.35 -13.80 -18.57
CA MET A 5 -41.01 -12.99 -17.38
C MET A 5 -39.47 -12.87 -17.32
N LYS A 6 -38.93 -11.67 -17.58
CA LYS A 6 -37.54 -11.34 -17.34
C LYS A 6 -37.34 -10.99 -15.88
N PHE A 7 -36.73 -11.88 -15.11
CA PHE A 7 -36.22 -11.57 -13.78
C PHE A 7 -34.92 -10.81 -13.90
N HIS A 8 -34.93 -9.53 -13.55
CA HIS A 8 -33.71 -8.77 -13.33
C HIS A 8 -33.20 -9.04 -11.91
N PHE A 9 -32.26 -9.98 -11.78
CA PHE A 9 -31.46 -10.10 -10.56
C PHE A 9 -30.36 -9.05 -10.61
N SER A 10 -30.56 -7.93 -9.91
CA SER A 10 -29.48 -6.97 -9.65
C SER A 10 -28.63 -7.51 -8.50
N PHE A 11 -27.58 -8.27 -8.81
CA PHE A 11 -26.54 -8.56 -7.85
C PHE A 11 -25.77 -7.25 -7.61
N LYS A 12 -26.04 -6.57 -6.47
CA LYS A 12 -25.09 -5.57 -5.95
C LYS A 12 -23.83 -6.32 -5.55
N ILE A 13 -22.81 -6.29 -6.41
CA ILE A 13 -21.46 -6.68 -6.02
C ILE A 13 -21.07 -5.73 -4.89
N PRO A 14 -20.72 -6.23 -3.68
CA PRO A 14 -20.24 -5.36 -2.63
C PRO A 14 -19.03 -4.61 -3.16
N GLN A 15 -19.08 -3.28 -3.19
CA GLN A 15 -17.95 -2.47 -3.59
C GLN A 15 -16.80 -2.82 -2.62
N ARG A 16 -15.74 -3.46 -3.13
CA ARG A 16 -14.51 -3.62 -2.37
C ARG A 16 -14.06 -2.21 -1.97
N LYS A 17 -13.88 -2.00 -0.68
CA LYS A 17 -13.28 -0.75 -0.19
C LYS A 17 -11.94 -0.57 -0.90
N ALA A 18 -11.69 0.63 -1.41
CA ALA A 18 -10.42 0.94 -2.04
C ALA A 18 -9.28 0.74 -1.03
N LEU A 19 -8.21 0.07 -1.47
CA LEU A 19 -7.01 -0.06 -0.66
C LEU A 19 -6.38 1.32 -0.47
N LYS A 20 -5.77 1.54 0.68
CA LYS A 20 -5.04 2.76 1.01
C LYS A 20 -3.59 2.43 1.32
N THR A 21 -2.73 3.42 1.22
CA THR A 21 -1.35 3.34 1.68
C THR A 21 -1.01 4.59 2.50
N ILE A 22 0.16 4.60 3.11
CA ILE A 22 0.66 5.76 3.84
C ILE A 22 1.93 6.26 3.16
N GLU A 23 2.09 7.58 3.04
CA GLU A 23 3.24 8.18 2.37
C GLU A 23 4.35 8.58 3.35
N LYS A 24 3.99 8.99 4.57
CA LYS A 24 4.96 9.41 5.60
C LYS A 24 4.71 8.70 6.92
N GLU A 25 5.76 8.62 7.72
CA GLU A 25 5.67 8.12 9.09
C GLU A 25 4.82 9.03 9.96
N ILE A 26 3.85 8.43 10.65
CA ILE A 26 3.02 9.08 11.66
C ILE A 26 3.09 8.28 12.94
N SER A 27 3.12 8.95 14.08
CA SER A 27 3.11 8.29 15.38
C SER A 27 2.00 8.81 16.28
N ALA A 28 1.51 7.93 17.14
CA ALA A 28 0.59 8.28 18.22
C ALA A 28 1.00 7.56 19.51
N ALA A 29 0.85 8.23 20.64
CA ALA A 29 1.16 7.69 21.95
C ALA A 29 -0.09 7.68 22.83
N GLN A 30 -0.24 6.62 23.64
CA GLN A 30 -1.30 6.53 24.64
C GLN A 30 -0.81 5.81 25.90
N GLU A 31 -1.44 6.12 27.01
CA GLU A 31 -1.21 5.44 28.28
C GLU A 31 -2.42 4.58 28.64
N ILE A 32 -2.18 3.30 28.95
CA ILE A 32 -3.22 2.35 29.38
C ILE A 32 -2.75 1.66 30.65
N LYS A 33 -3.42 1.90 31.77
CA LYS A 33 -3.06 1.35 33.09
C LYS A 33 -1.57 1.55 33.39
N LYS A 34 -1.08 2.76 33.26
CA LYS A 34 0.32 3.17 33.46
C LYS A 34 1.33 2.57 32.46
N SER A 35 0.92 1.69 31.57
CA SER A 35 1.77 1.24 30.45
C SER A 35 1.68 2.26 29.33
N SER A 36 2.85 2.66 28.78
CA SER A 36 2.93 3.55 27.64
C SER A 36 3.06 2.73 26.35
N PHE A 37 2.29 3.09 25.35
CA PHE A 37 2.31 2.52 23.99
C PHE A 37 2.54 3.65 23.00
N ILE A 38 3.57 3.50 22.15
CA ILE A 38 3.88 4.45 21.09
C ILE A 38 3.80 3.68 19.78
N ALA A 39 2.77 3.94 18.99
CA ALA A 39 2.57 3.31 17.69
C ALA A 39 3.12 4.21 16.57
N TYR A 40 3.90 3.63 15.68
CA TYR A 40 4.48 4.24 14.49
C TYR A 40 3.88 3.55 13.28
N LEU A 41 3.11 4.27 12.48
CA LEU A 41 2.58 3.81 11.19
C LEU A 41 3.45 4.43 10.09
N ALA A 42 3.95 3.61 9.17
CA ALA A 42 4.92 4.04 8.16
C ALA A 42 4.77 3.28 6.84
N PRO A 43 5.29 3.82 5.72
CA PRO A 43 5.44 3.07 4.49
C PRO A 43 6.24 1.78 4.72
N LEU A 44 5.82 0.69 4.09
CA LEU A 44 6.51 -0.60 4.22
C LEU A 44 8.00 -0.52 3.85
N ALA A 45 8.35 0.30 2.87
CA ALA A 45 9.74 0.50 2.45
C ALA A 45 10.65 1.00 3.60
N SER A 46 10.10 1.69 4.59
CA SER A 46 10.82 2.19 5.76
C SER A 46 10.90 1.20 6.92
N PHE A 47 10.22 0.04 6.84
CA PHE A 47 10.00 -0.86 7.97
C PHE A 47 11.29 -1.29 8.67
N GLU A 48 12.27 -1.82 7.96
CA GLU A 48 13.51 -2.33 8.57
C GLU A 48 14.36 -1.19 9.15
N ALA A 49 14.45 -0.06 8.45
CA ALA A 49 15.17 1.12 8.94
C ALA A 49 14.53 1.67 10.21
N LEU A 50 13.19 1.82 10.23
CA LEU A 50 12.44 2.28 11.38
C LEU A 50 12.56 1.32 12.55
N ARG A 51 12.45 0.02 12.31
CA ARG A 51 12.62 -1.02 13.34
C ARG A 51 14.00 -0.92 14.00
N ALA A 52 15.06 -0.78 13.21
CA ALA A 52 16.42 -0.61 13.72
C ALA A 52 16.58 0.71 14.48
N GLN A 53 15.96 1.79 14.01
CA GLN A 53 15.96 3.10 14.66
C GLN A 53 15.26 3.03 16.04
N LEU A 54 14.06 2.46 16.10
CA LEU A 54 13.31 2.35 17.34
C LEU A 54 14.02 1.49 18.41
N ARG A 55 14.71 0.43 17.99
CA ARG A 55 15.57 -0.35 18.92
C ARG A 55 16.66 0.50 19.55
N ARG A 56 17.26 1.43 18.82
CA ARG A 56 18.29 2.36 19.34
C ARG A 56 17.68 3.46 20.21
N GLN A 57 16.53 4.02 19.80
CA GLN A 57 15.88 5.12 20.51
C GLN A 57 15.19 4.67 21.80
N HIS A 58 14.73 3.43 21.86
CA HIS A 58 13.99 2.86 22.96
C HIS A 58 14.69 1.65 23.61
N PRO A 59 15.95 1.80 24.10
CA PRO A 59 16.75 0.67 24.59
C PRO A 59 16.15 0.03 25.87
N LYS A 60 15.28 0.75 26.58
CA LYS A 60 14.57 0.25 27.77
C LYS A 60 13.24 -0.41 27.45
N ALA A 61 12.75 -0.32 26.23
CA ALA A 61 11.53 -1.00 25.83
C ALA A 61 11.80 -2.50 25.65
N ARG A 62 11.02 -3.33 26.34
CA ARG A 62 11.14 -4.80 26.22
C ARG A 62 10.58 -5.33 24.92
N HIS A 63 9.56 -4.66 24.39
CA HIS A 63 8.80 -5.12 23.23
C HIS A 63 8.67 -4.00 22.20
N ILE A 64 9.00 -4.31 20.97
CA ILE A 64 8.68 -3.51 19.78
C ILE A 64 7.91 -4.42 18.86
N VAL A 65 6.62 -4.54 19.13
CA VAL A 65 5.67 -5.33 18.37
C VAL A 65 5.49 -4.72 16.99
N TRP A 66 5.33 -5.56 15.97
CA TRP A 66 5.14 -5.06 14.62
C TRP A 66 4.18 -5.92 13.80
N ALA A 67 3.60 -5.29 12.80
CA ALA A 67 2.83 -5.94 11.74
C ALA A 67 2.96 -5.16 10.43
N TYR A 68 2.84 -5.85 9.31
CA TYR A 68 2.77 -5.21 8.01
C TYR A 68 1.83 -5.94 7.05
N ARG A 69 1.40 -5.21 6.03
CA ARG A 69 0.70 -5.72 4.85
C ARG A 69 1.41 -5.22 3.60
N ALA A 70 1.73 -6.14 2.69
CA ALA A 70 2.45 -5.88 1.45
C ALA A 70 1.65 -6.39 0.26
N LEU A 71 1.84 -5.78 -0.90
CA LEU A 71 1.45 -6.36 -2.17
C LEU A 71 2.72 -6.90 -2.84
N ASN A 72 2.75 -8.21 -3.17
CA ASN A 72 3.86 -8.79 -3.92
C ASN A 72 3.73 -8.54 -5.43
N GLU A 73 4.76 -8.86 -6.22
CA GLU A 73 4.75 -8.67 -7.67
C GLU A 73 3.57 -9.34 -8.39
N PRO A 74 3.12 -10.57 -8.02
CA PRO A 74 1.91 -11.15 -8.58
C PRO A 74 0.60 -10.47 -8.19
N GLY A 75 0.64 -9.45 -7.30
CA GLY A 75 -0.55 -8.73 -6.85
C GLY A 75 -1.28 -9.41 -5.69
N GLN A 76 -0.62 -10.31 -4.95
CA GLN A 76 -1.18 -10.97 -3.78
C GLN A 76 -0.82 -10.21 -2.51
N ILE A 77 -1.75 -10.15 -1.56
CA ILE A 77 -1.50 -9.56 -0.25
C ILE A 77 -0.68 -10.55 0.59
N VAL A 78 0.48 -10.08 1.02
CA VAL A 78 1.38 -10.78 1.96
C VAL A 78 1.34 -10.03 3.29
N GLU A 79 1.16 -10.77 4.38
CA GLU A 79 1.01 -10.22 5.72
C GLU A 79 1.95 -10.93 6.69
N ASN A 80 2.51 -10.17 7.63
CA ASN A 80 3.30 -10.75 8.70
C ASN A 80 3.20 -9.89 9.97
N SER A 81 3.47 -10.50 11.13
CA SER A 81 3.47 -9.83 12.41
C SER A 81 4.32 -10.55 13.45
N SER A 82 4.72 -9.85 14.48
CA SER A 82 5.47 -10.40 15.62
C SER A 82 4.98 -9.81 16.93
N ASP A 83 4.79 -10.68 17.90
CA ASP A 83 4.50 -10.29 19.29
C ASP A 83 5.74 -9.77 20.03
N ASP A 84 6.96 -9.95 19.49
CA ASP A 84 8.23 -9.51 20.05
C ASP A 84 8.39 -9.82 21.55
N GLY A 85 8.00 -11.03 21.96
CA GLY A 85 8.08 -11.50 23.36
C GLY A 85 6.86 -11.19 24.23
N GLU A 86 5.82 -10.54 23.72
CA GLU A 86 4.51 -10.54 24.37
C GLU A 86 3.86 -11.92 24.27
N PRO A 87 2.86 -12.24 25.10
CA PRO A 87 2.13 -13.51 25.00
C PRO A 87 1.60 -13.74 23.57
N LYS A 88 1.69 -14.97 23.11
CA LYS A 88 1.36 -15.35 21.72
C LYS A 88 0.00 -14.80 21.27
N SER A 89 -0.01 -14.14 20.11
CA SER A 89 -1.19 -13.58 19.43
C SER A 89 -1.92 -12.46 20.22
N THR A 90 -1.26 -11.85 21.22
CA THR A 90 -1.88 -10.76 22.01
C THR A 90 -1.47 -9.38 21.56
N ALA A 91 -0.48 -9.28 20.66
CA ALA A 91 0.10 -8.01 20.22
C ALA A 91 0.21 -7.89 18.69
N GLY A 92 0.97 -8.75 18.04
CA GLY A 92 1.18 -8.68 16.60
C GLY A 92 -0.08 -8.91 15.78
N ALA A 93 -0.88 -9.93 16.14
CA ALA A 93 -2.14 -10.21 15.44
C ALA A 93 -3.18 -9.07 15.58
N PRO A 94 -3.41 -8.45 16.76
CA PRO A 94 -4.23 -7.24 16.89
C PRO A 94 -3.74 -6.07 16.02
N CYS A 95 -2.42 -5.83 15.96
CA CYS A 95 -1.84 -4.81 15.08
C CYS A 95 -2.16 -5.08 13.62
N LEU A 96 -1.98 -6.32 13.16
CA LEU A 96 -2.30 -6.73 11.78
C LEU A 96 -3.79 -6.56 11.46
N ASN A 97 -4.67 -6.92 12.40
CA ASN A 97 -6.11 -6.77 12.22
C ASN A 97 -6.53 -5.30 12.11
N ALA A 98 -5.86 -4.37 12.82
CA ALA A 98 -6.10 -2.94 12.66
C ALA A 98 -5.71 -2.45 11.27
N LEU A 99 -4.56 -2.88 10.72
CA LEU A 99 -4.17 -2.57 9.33
C LEU A 99 -5.18 -3.11 8.31
N ARG A 100 -5.71 -4.33 8.53
CA ARG A 100 -6.76 -4.92 7.68
C ARG A 100 -8.05 -4.12 7.73
N GLY A 101 -8.48 -3.73 8.93
CA GLY A 101 -9.71 -2.94 9.14
C GLY A 101 -9.66 -1.57 8.47
N ALA A 102 -8.48 -0.97 8.37
CA ALA A 102 -8.24 0.30 7.69
C ALA A 102 -7.95 0.15 6.18
N GLU A 103 -7.98 -1.08 5.63
CA GLU A 103 -7.65 -1.41 4.22
C GLU A 103 -6.24 -0.93 3.81
N LEU A 104 -5.30 -0.86 4.77
CA LEU A 104 -3.95 -0.43 4.49
C LEU A 104 -3.15 -1.53 3.79
N ILE A 105 -2.38 -1.13 2.78
CA ILE A 105 -1.46 -1.98 2.00
C ILE A 105 -0.12 -1.26 1.82
N ASN A 106 0.96 -1.99 1.64
CA ASN A 106 2.33 -1.46 1.59
C ASN A 106 2.65 -0.56 2.79
N ALA A 107 2.09 -0.93 3.95
CA ALA A 107 2.18 -0.22 5.20
C ALA A 107 2.65 -1.15 6.33
N ALA A 108 3.41 -0.62 7.25
CA ALA A 108 3.86 -1.29 8.46
C ALA A 108 3.50 -0.47 9.70
N VAL A 109 3.25 -1.17 10.80
CA VAL A 109 3.09 -0.55 12.11
C VAL A 109 4.07 -1.20 13.10
N LEU A 110 4.69 -0.36 13.94
CA LEU A 110 5.56 -0.78 15.04
C LEU A 110 5.04 -0.14 16.31
N VAL A 111 4.90 -0.92 17.38
CA VAL A 111 4.40 -0.43 18.67
C VAL A 111 5.44 -0.67 19.74
N VAL A 112 6.02 0.40 20.25
CA VAL A 112 6.94 0.40 21.40
C VAL A 112 6.12 0.40 22.66
N ARG A 113 6.37 -0.57 23.55
CA ARG A 113 5.69 -0.64 24.84
C ARG A 113 6.64 -0.51 26.01
N TYR A 114 6.24 0.33 26.96
CA TYR A 114 6.80 0.41 28.31
C TYR A 114 5.80 -0.11 29.34
N PHE A 115 6.23 -1.10 30.13
CA PHE A 115 5.38 -1.67 31.17
C PHE A 115 5.24 -0.71 32.38
N GLY A 116 4.01 -0.42 32.77
CA GLY A 116 3.67 0.52 33.85
C GLY A 116 3.47 -0.12 35.23
N GLY A 117 3.91 -1.36 35.44
CA GLY A 117 3.77 -2.04 36.72
C GLY A 117 2.44 -2.79 36.90
N ILE A 118 1.41 -2.53 36.10
CA ILE A 118 0.10 -3.19 36.18
C ILE A 118 -0.08 -4.14 34.99
N LYS A 119 -0.28 -5.44 35.27
CA LYS A 119 -0.55 -6.45 34.23
C LYS A 119 -1.90 -6.18 33.57
N LEU A 120 -1.92 -6.10 32.26
CA LEU A 120 -3.13 -5.88 31.45
C LEU A 120 -3.97 -7.17 31.28
N GLY A 121 -3.34 -8.33 31.37
CA GLY A 121 -3.90 -9.62 30.95
C GLY A 121 -3.97 -9.75 29.43
N THR A 122 -4.22 -10.95 28.91
CA THR A 122 -4.22 -11.23 27.46
C THR A 122 -5.26 -10.39 26.70
N GLY A 123 -6.51 -10.36 27.17
CA GLY A 123 -7.56 -9.53 26.58
C GLY A 123 -7.30 -8.02 26.70
N GLY A 124 -6.60 -7.59 27.75
CA GLY A 124 -6.17 -6.19 27.93
C GLY A 124 -5.08 -5.82 26.93
N LEU A 125 -4.11 -6.71 26.67
CA LEU A 125 -3.07 -6.51 25.66
C LEU A 125 -3.65 -6.40 24.26
N VAL A 126 -4.53 -7.32 23.87
CA VAL A 126 -5.21 -7.29 22.57
C VAL A 126 -5.87 -5.93 22.33
N ARG A 127 -6.64 -5.43 23.30
CA ARG A 127 -7.30 -4.12 23.19
C ARG A 127 -6.31 -2.96 23.14
N ALA A 128 -5.26 -3.02 23.96
CA ALA A 128 -4.25 -1.96 24.05
C ALA A 128 -3.48 -1.82 22.73
N TYR A 129 -2.99 -2.93 22.16
CA TYR A 129 -2.29 -2.90 20.89
C TYR A 129 -3.20 -2.45 19.73
N ALA A 130 -4.42 -3.00 19.64
CA ALA A 130 -5.38 -2.58 18.62
C ALA A 130 -5.72 -1.08 18.72
N SER A 131 -5.99 -0.57 19.94
CA SER A 131 -6.30 0.86 20.12
C SER A 131 -5.11 1.77 19.81
N SER A 132 -3.87 1.33 20.13
CA SER A 132 -2.68 2.11 19.81
C SER A 132 -2.46 2.25 18.31
N VAL A 133 -2.65 1.16 17.56
CA VAL A 133 -2.54 1.20 16.10
C VAL A 133 -3.65 2.04 15.48
N ASN A 134 -4.89 1.90 15.96
CA ASN A 134 -6.00 2.74 15.48
C ASN A 134 -5.73 4.23 15.72
N ALA A 135 -5.19 4.60 16.89
CA ALA A 135 -4.80 5.99 17.15
C ALA A 135 -3.76 6.53 16.16
N ALA A 136 -2.79 5.71 15.73
CA ALA A 136 -1.83 6.11 14.70
C ALA A 136 -2.49 6.19 13.29
N ILE A 137 -3.45 5.31 12.99
CA ILE A 137 -4.23 5.35 11.75
C ILE A 137 -5.11 6.60 11.71
N ASP A 138 -5.80 6.93 12.80
CA ASP A 138 -6.62 8.12 12.92
C ASP A 138 -5.78 9.40 12.76
N ALA A 139 -4.61 9.45 13.42
CA ALA A 139 -3.67 10.57 13.28
C ALA A 139 -3.15 10.72 11.83
N ALA A 140 -2.91 9.60 11.13
CA ALA A 140 -2.52 9.63 9.73
C ALA A 140 -3.65 10.10 8.81
N ALA A 141 -4.90 9.75 9.12
CA ALA A 141 -6.07 10.24 8.40
C ALA A 141 -6.27 11.74 8.60
N ASP A 142 -6.15 12.23 9.83
CA ASP A 142 -6.26 13.64 10.18
C ASP A 142 -5.16 14.49 9.52
N ALA A 143 -3.96 13.92 9.37
CA ALA A 143 -2.83 14.54 8.68
C ALA A 143 -2.92 14.45 7.14
N ALA A 144 -3.96 13.80 6.58
CA ALA A 144 -4.12 13.52 5.15
C ALA A 144 -2.96 12.71 4.52
N GLU A 145 -2.28 11.88 5.33
CA GLU A 145 -1.16 11.03 4.88
C GLU A 145 -1.64 9.63 4.40
N LEU A 146 -2.94 9.33 4.54
CA LEU A 146 -3.54 8.12 3.98
C LEU A 146 -4.08 8.43 2.58
N VAL A 147 -3.46 7.83 1.58
CA VAL A 147 -3.83 8.01 0.16
C VAL A 147 -4.41 6.72 -0.43
N GLU A 148 -5.20 6.84 -1.48
CA GLU A 148 -5.69 5.68 -2.23
C GLU A 148 -4.50 4.96 -2.89
N PHE A 149 -4.43 3.65 -2.69
CA PHE A 149 -3.40 2.82 -3.31
C PHE A 149 -3.83 2.44 -4.73
N VAL A 150 -3.04 2.86 -5.71
CA VAL A 150 -3.22 2.50 -7.12
C VAL A 150 -2.10 1.56 -7.54
N LEU A 151 -2.46 0.31 -7.90
CA LEU A 151 -1.49 -0.64 -8.43
C LEU A 151 -0.98 -0.15 -9.79
N ARG A 152 0.33 0.12 -9.86
CA ARG A 152 1.02 0.46 -11.11
C ARG A 152 1.97 -0.66 -11.50
N LYS A 153 2.09 -0.91 -12.79
CA LYS A 153 3.00 -1.94 -13.34
C LYS A 153 3.83 -1.36 -14.46
N LYS A 154 5.04 -1.89 -14.60
CA LYS A 154 5.98 -1.48 -15.63
C LYS A 154 5.41 -1.79 -17.02
N CYS A 155 5.43 -0.79 -17.87
CA CYS A 155 5.14 -0.86 -19.29
C CYS A 155 6.38 -0.37 -20.05
N ALA A 156 6.87 -1.11 -21.05
CA ALA A 156 8.00 -0.66 -21.86
C ALA A 156 7.69 -0.89 -23.34
N PHE A 157 8.07 0.07 -24.19
CA PHE A 157 7.80 0.04 -25.62
C PHE A 157 8.84 0.82 -26.42
N PHE A 158 9.05 0.39 -27.64
CA PHE A 158 9.92 1.06 -28.62
C PHE A 158 9.11 1.89 -29.60
N VAL A 159 9.59 3.09 -29.93
CA VAL A 159 8.97 4.02 -30.88
C VAL A 159 10.03 4.51 -31.88
N PRO A 160 9.81 4.32 -33.18
CA PRO A 160 10.69 4.90 -34.24
C PRO A 160 10.73 6.43 -34.16
N PHE A 161 11.82 7.05 -34.55
CA PHE A 161 12.01 8.52 -34.50
C PHE A 161 10.84 9.31 -35.08
N ALA A 162 10.24 8.83 -36.20
CA ALA A 162 9.10 9.50 -36.86
C ALA A 162 7.87 9.66 -35.93
N ALA A 163 7.74 8.85 -34.92
CA ALA A 163 6.60 8.87 -33.98
C ALA A 163 6.94 9.40 -32.58
N VAL A 164 8.23 9.53 -32.21
CA VAL A 164 8.68 9.93 -30.87
C VAL A 164 7.98 11.21 -30.39
N ALA A 165 7.97 12.26 -31.18
CA ALA A 165 7.38 13.54 -30.78
C ALA A 165 5.89 13.44 -30.45
N LYS A 166 5.12 12.60 -31.16
CA LYS A 166 3.70 12.36 -30.91
C LYS A 166 3.50 11.60 -29.61
N PHE A 167 4.34 10.58 -29.34
CA PHE A 167 4.29 9.80 -28.11
C PHE A 167 4.67 10.64 -26.88
N GLU A 168 5.75 11.39 -26.94
CA GLU A 168 6.13 12.29 -25.85
C GLU A 168 5.04 13.31 -25.54
N HIS A 169 4.43 13.90 -26.58
CA HIS A 169 3.33 14.83 -26.38
C HIS A 169 2.14 14.16 -25.69
N PHE A 170 1.77 12.94 -26.10
CA PHE A 170 0.70 12.18 -25.47
C PHE A 170 1.02 11.85 -24.00
N LEU A 171 2.22 11.32 -23.72
CA LEU A 171 2.63 10.96 -22.37
C LEU A 171 2.61 12.18 -21.42
N LYS A 172 3.18 13.30 -21.87
CA LYS A 172 3.18 14.58 -21.15
C LYS A 172 1.76 15.11 -20.91
N LYS A 173 0.92 15.14 -21.95
CA LYS A 173 -0.48 15.59 -21.87
C LYS A 173 -1.33 14.70 -20.94
N SER A 174 -1.02 13.41 -20.88
CA SER A 174 -1.71 12.45 -20.02
C SER A 174 -1.17 12.45 -18.57
N GLY A 175 -0.10 13.20 -18.29
CA GLY A 175 0.51 13.26 -16.96
C GLY A 175 1.28 12.00 -16.60
N PHE A 176 1.67 11.15 -17.56
CA PHE A 176 2.43 9.94 -17.30
C PHE A 176 3.89 10.29 -16.96
N VAL A 177 4.39 9.68 -15.90
CA VAL A 177 5.82 9.70 -15.56
C VAL A 177 6.51 8.60 -16.37
N TYR A 178 7.53 8.95 -17.14
CA TYR A 178 8.23 8.01 -18.00
C TYR A 178 9.73 8.31 -18.07
N GLU A 179 10.48 7.28 -18.43
CA GLU A 179 11.88 7.37 -18.82
C GLU A 179 11.98 7.08 -20.32
N ALA A 180 12.95 7.71 -21.01
CA ALA A 180 13.21 7.47 -22.43
C ALA A 180 14.72 7.28 -22.66
N SER A 181 15.07 6.27 -23.46
CA SER A 181 16.43 5.99 -23.91
C SER A 181 16.46 6.00 -25.44
N PHE A 182 17.35 6.80 -26.03
CA PHE A 182 17.44 6.98 -27.46
C PHE A 182 18.51 6.07 -28.06
N GLY A 183 18.15 5.29 -29.06
CA GLY A 183 19.02 4.40 -29.82
C GLY A 183 19.17 4.85 -31.29
N ALA A 184 19.74 3.99 -32.13
CA ALA A 184 19.99 4.32 -33.55
C ALA A 184 18.72 4.41 -34.42
N ALA A 185 17.63 3.72 -34.07
CA ALA A 185 16.40 3.61 -34.87
C ALA A 185 15.19 4.30 -34.27
N GLY A 186 15.26 4.76 -33.00
CA GLY A 186 14.17 5.33 -32.25
C GLY A 186 14.47 5.46 -30.79
N ALA A 187 13.42 5.47 -29.96
CA ALA A 187 13.52 5.55 -28.52
C ALA A 187 12.75 4.40 -27.84
N GLU A 188 13.32 3.90 -26.74
CA GLU A 188 12.65 3.01 -25.80
C GLU A 188 12.11 3.84 -24.67
N PHE A 189 10.83 3.65 -24.37
CA PHE A 189 10.12 4.29 -23.27
C PHE A 189 9.78 3.26 -22.20
N SER A 190 9.86 3.68 -20.94
CA SER A 190 9.46 2.90 -19.78
C SER A 190 8.60 3.76 -18.87
N ALA A 191 7.44 3.27 -18.47
CA ALA A 191 6.53 3.95 -17.54
C ALA A 191 5.90 2.94 -16.58
N GLU A 192 5.52 3.40 -15.38
CA GLU A 192 4.67 2.63 -14.47
C GLU A 192 3.23 3.13 -14.61
N LEU A 193 2.35 2.28 -15.13
CA LEU A 193 0.97 2.62 -15.44
C LEU A 193 0.01 1.80 -14.57
N SER A 194 -1.10 2.43 -14.17
CA SER A 194 -2.26 1.72 -13.65
C SER A 194 -3.00 1.00 -14.79
N ALA A 195 -3.95 0.12 -14.44
CA ALA A 195 -4.77 -0.55 -15.45
C ALA A 195 -5.52 0.45 -16.35
N GLU A 196 -6.11 1.50 -15.76
CA GLU A 196 -6.82 2.54 -16.49
C GLU A 196 -5.88 3.37 -17.40
N GLU A 197 -4.73 3.76 -16.89
CA GLU A 197 -3.71 4.48 -17.65
C GLU A 197 -3.17 3.63 -18.79
N PHE A 198 -3.00 2.32 -18.57
CA PHE A 198 -2.56 1.40 -19.61
C PHE A 198 -3.59 1.24 -20.74
N GLU A 199 -4.88 1.10 -20.42
CA GLU A 199 -5.94 1.06 -21.44
C GLU A 199 -6.00 2.37 -22.24
N LYS A 200 -5.85 3.51 -21.59
CA LYS A 200 -5.75 4.82 -22.29
C LYS A 200 -4.53 4.90 -23.21
N PHE A 201 -3.37 4.43 -22.73
CA PHE A 201 -2.15 4.33 -23.52
C PHE A 201 -2.35 3.41 -24.72
N LYS A 202 -2.92 2.23 -24.52
CA LYS A 202 -3.17 1.23 -25.57
C LYS A 202 -4.07 1.78 -26.68
N GLY A 203 -5.17 2.45 -26.32
CA GLY A 203 -6.04 3.10 -27.30
C GLY A 203 -5.32 4.13 -28.16
N PHE A 204 -4.38 4.89 -27.59
CA PHE A 204 -3.55 5.82 -28.35
C PHE A 204 -2.51 5.09 -29.21
N ALA A 205 -1.86 4.05 -28.69
CA ALA A 205 -0.87 3.25 -29.39
C ALA A 205 -1.48 2.54 -30.61
N ASP A 206 -2.65 1.94 -30.46
CA ASP A 206 -3.39 1.25 -31.52
C ASP A 206 -3.79 2.21 -32.65
N ALA A 207 -4.14 3.45 -32.33
CA ALA A 207 -4.45 4.48 -33.32
C ALA A 207 -3.23 4.93 -34.15
N LEU A 208 -2.02 4.65 -33.67
CA LEU A 208 -0.75 4.99 -34.35
C LEU A 208 -0.03 3.75 -34.92
N ALA A 209 -0.60 2.56 -34.82
CA ALA A 209 -0.01 1.33 -35.36
C ALA A 209 0.26 1.49 -36.89
N PRO A 210 1.41 0.97 -37.44
CA PRO A 210 2.31 -0.04 -36.86
C PRO A 210 3.60 0.52 -36.24
N ALA A 211 3.63 1.79 -35.83
CA ALA A 211 4.85 2.49 -35.41
C ALA A 211 5.38 2.11 -34.01
N LEU A 212 4.64 1.32 -33.19
CA LEU A 212 5.01 0.97 -31.86
C LEU A 212 5.28 -0.52 -31.71
N LYS A 213 6.34 -0.88 -30.99
CA LYS A 213 6.62 -2.25 -30.58
C LYS A 213 6.61 -2.35 -29.05
N MET A 214 5.66 -3.10 -28.48
CA MET A 214 5.67 -3.42 -27.05
C MET A 214 6.88 -4.28 -26.71
N LEU A 215 7.65 -3.88 -25.71
CA LEU A 215 8.80 -4.60 -25.15
C LEU A 215 8.39 -5.32 -23.86
N HIS A 216 7.55 -4.69 -23.07
CA HIS A 216 6.97 -5.25 -21.84
C HIS A 216 5.53 -4.77 -21.67
N GLU A 217 4.59 -5.71 -21.70
CA GLU A 217 3.16 -5.44 -21.49
C GLU A 217 2.78 -5.77 -20.04
N PRO A 218 2.18 -4.83 -19.29
CA PRO A 218 1.76 -5.10 -17.92
C PRO A 218 0.56 -6.08 -17.90
N LYS A 219 0.57 -7.00 -16.94
CA LYS A 219 -0.57 -7.90 -16.67
C LYS A 219 -1.21 -7.50 -15.35
N PHE A 220 -2.40 -6.93 -15.40
CA PHE A 220 -3.19 -6.51 -14.24
C PHE A 220 -4.11 -7.60 -13.71
#